data_81a5559cb0cd709d711bfe61665ce60f
#
_entry.id   81a5559cb0cd709d711bfe61665ce60f
#
_cell.length_a   1.000
_cell.length_b   1.000
_cell.length_c   1.000
_cell.angle_alpha   90.00
_cell.angle_beta   90.00
_cell.angle_gamma   90.00
#
_symmetry.space_group_name_H-M   'P 1'
#
loop_
_entity.id
_entity.type
_entity.pdbx_description
1 polymer ?
#
loop_
_entity_poly.entity_id
_entity_poly.type
_entity_poly.pdbx_seq_one_letter_code
_entity_poly.pdbx_strand_id
1 'polypeptide(L)'
;MLSFPNQSRFYDEAHRAIRFWGHDGAMEAAFFVDEDALKKLQPSVVLDEPGLLGAFDSHLEKIHATAAKVYGRGRKGSYDLRPADF
;
A
#
# COMPACT_ATOMS: atom_id res chain seq x y z
N MET A 1 -5.05 -15.57 7.72
CA MET A 1 -5.54 -14.85 6.54
C MET A 1 -5.34 -13.36 6.74
N LEU A 2 -4.76 -12.70 5.78
CA LEU A 2 -4.49 -11.26 5.88
C LEU A 2 -5.79 -10.46 5.76
N SER A 3 -6.02 -9.55 6.69
CA SER A 3 -7.16 -8.64 6.69
C SER A 3 -6.69 -7.22 6.97
N PHE A 4 -7.57 -6.23 6.75
CA PHE A 4 -7.23 -4.82 6.88
C PHE A 4 -8.24 -4.09 7.77
N PRO A 5 -8.31 -4.44 9.07
CA PRO A 5 -9.25 -3.78 9.99
C PRO A 5 -8.83 -2.36 10.34
N ASN A 6 -7.53 -2.06 10.25
CA ASN A 6 -7.00 -0.72 10.53
C ASN A 6 -7.04 0.11 9.24
N GLN A 7 -7.85 1.17 9.23
CA GLN A 7 -8.02 2.05 8.08
C GLN A 7 -6.98 3.18 8.02
N SER A 8 -6.07 3.23 8.98
CA SER A 8 -5.03 4.27 9.02
C SER A 8 -4.08 4.12 7.84
N ARG A 9 -3.69 5.25 7.28
CA ARG A 9 -2.67 5.33 6.24
C ARG A 9 -1.94 6.65 6.40
N PHE A 10 -0.64 6.65 6.05
CA PHE A 10 0.22 7.81 6.17
C PHE A 10 1.10 7.95 4.94
N TYR A 11 1.34 9.19 4.55
CA TYR A 11 2.38 9.47 3.57
C TYR A 11 3.74 9.43 4.28
N ASP A 12 4.61 8.54 3.82
CA ASP A 12 5.99 8.43 4.30
C ASP A 12 6.91 9.11 3.29
N GLU A 13 7.37 10.31 3.63
CA GLU A 13 8.18 11.12 2.73
C GLU A 13 9.54 10.46 2.43
N ALA A 14 10.13 9.80 3.42
CA ALA A 14 11.42 9.15 3.26
C ALA A 14 11.35 8.00 2.25
N HIS A 15 10.26 7.24 2.25
CA HIS A 15 10.02 6.15 1.31
C HIS A 15 9.32 6.59 0.03
N ARG A 16 8.80 7.81 -0.01
CA ARG A 16 7.93 8.30 -1.08
C ARG A 16 6.80 7.33 -1.36
N ALA A 17 6.11 6.95 -0.31
CA ALA A 17 5.10 5.89 -0.35
C ALA A 17 4.00 6.17 0.66
N ILE A 18 2.85 5.54 0.44
CA ILE A 18 1.79 5.50 1.43
C ILE A 18 1.98 4.24 2.27
N ARG A 19 2.09 4.43 3.58
CA ARG A 19 2.22 3.34 4.55
C ARG A 19 0.85 2.96 5.07
N PHE A 20 0.59 1.66 5.13
CA PHE A 20 -0.64 1.11 5.69
C PHE A 20 -0.36 -0.25 6.31
N TRP A 21 -1.35 -0.83 6.97
CA TRP A 21 -1.15 -2.06 7.75
C TRP A 21 -2.21 -3.10 7.45
N GLY A 22 -1.76 -4.37 7.44
CA GLY A 22 -2.64 -5.51 7.44
C GLY A 22 -2.40 -6.35 8.70
N HIS A 23 -3.32 -7.24 8.98
CA HIS A 23 -3.24 -8.15 10.12
C HIS A 23 -3.46 -9.58 9.66
N ASP A 24 -2.63 -10.48 10.18
CA ASP A 24 -2.78 -11.92 10.00
C ASP A 24 -2.90 -12.52 11.41
N GLY A 25 -4.13 -12.67 11.88
CA GLY A 25 -4.39 -12.99 13.27
C GLY A 25 -3.88 -11.87 14.17
N ALA A 26 -3.00 -12.20 15.11
CA ALA A 26 -2.38 -11.24 16.02
C ALA A 26 -1.16 -10.53 15.40
N MET A 27 -0.71 -10.97 14.23
CA MET A 27 0.47 -10.41 13.56
C MET A 27 0.10 -9.21 12.74
N GLU A 28 0.81 -8.08 12.94
CA GLU A 28 0.65 -6.89 12.13
C GLU A 28 1.74 -6.83 11.07
N ALA A 29 1.35 -6.49 9.84
CA ALA A 29 2.28 -6.32 8.74
C ALA A 29 2.19 -4.91 8.18
N ALA A 30 3.34 -4.25 8.01
CA ALA A 30 3.41 -2.93 7.41
C ALA A 30 3.67 -3.02 5.91
N PHE A 31 2.96 -2.20 5.14
CA PHE A 31 3.06 -2.14 3.69
C PHE A 31 3.35 -0.71 3.25
N PHE A 32 4.14 -0.60 2.18
CA PHE A 32 4.41 0.68 1.52
C PHE A 32 4.03 0.54 0.06
N VAL A 33 3.10 1.37 -0.40
CA VAL A 33 2.80 1.49 -1.84
C VAL A 33 3.46 2.75 -2.34
N ASP A 34 4.42 2.63 -3.27
CA ASP A 34 5.22 3.77 -3.69
C ASP A 34 4.50 4.68 -4.69
N GLU A 35 5.07 5.87 -4.90
CA GLU A 35 4.50 6.86 -5.83
C GLU A 35 4.32 6.29 -7.24
N ASP A 36 5.30 5.54 -7.70
CA ASP A 36 5.27 4.98 -9.06
C ASP A 36 4.15 3.96 -9.21
N ALA A 37 3.90 3.16 -8.19
CA ALA A 37 2.77 2.22 -8.19
C ALA A 37 1.44 2.96 -8.23
N LEU A 38 1.30 4.03 -7.44
CA LEU A 38 0.08 4.85 -7.44
C LEU A 38 -0.10 5.55 -8.78
N LYS A 39 0.98 6.02 -9.38
CA LYS A 39 0.95 6.62 -10.71
C LYS A 39 0.51 5.62 -11.78
N LYS A 40 0.93 4.37 -11.65
CA LYS A 40 0.49 3.30 -12.56
C LYS A 40 -1.02 3.06 -12.43
N LEU A 41 -1.54 3.04 -11.19
CA LEU A 41 -2.97 2.87 -10.95
C LEU A 41 -3.79 4.08 -11.39
N GLN A 42 -3.24 5.27 -11.24
CA GLN A 42 -3.91 6.52 -11.56
C GLN A 42 -2.93 7.49 -12.22
N PRO A 43 -2.75 7.40 -13.55
CA PRO A 43 -1.77 8.23 -14.26
C PRO A 43 -1.95 9.74 -14.07
N SER A 44 -3.16 10.19 -13.75
CA SER A 44 -3.47 11.60 -13.51
C SER A 44 -3.18 12.06 -12.08
N VAL A 45 -2.64 11.18 -11.23
CA VAL A 45 -2.41 11.51 -9.83
C VAL A 45 -1.45 12.70 -9.69
N VAL A 46 -1.80 13.62 -8.79
CA VAL A 46 -0.90 14.71 -8.40
C VAL A 46 0.06 14.17 -7.36
N LEU A 47 1.37 14.32 -7.58
CA LEU A 47 2.41 13.72 -6.73
C LEU A 47 2.70 14.60 -5.50
N ASP A 48 1.68 14.87 -4.72
CA ASP A 48 1.78 15.50 -3.41
C ASP A 48 1.03 14.65 -2.39
N GLU A 49 1.14 14.99 -1.12
CA GLU A 49 0.53 14.17 -0.07
C GLU A 49 -0.99 13.98 -0.27
N PRO A 50 -1.80 15.04 -0.43
CA PRO A 50 -3.24 14.83 -0.63
C PRO A 50 -3.58 14.09 -1.92
N GLY A 51 -2.83 14.30 -2.98
CA GLY A 51 -3.03 13.59 -4.25
C GLY A 51 -2.76 12.11 -4.13
N LEU A 52 -1.65 11.75 -3.48
CA LEU A 52 -1.26 10.34 -3.26
C LEU A 52 -2.22 9.64 -2.30
N LEU A 53 -2.64 10.30 -1.23
CA LEU A 53 -3.64 9.73 -0.32
C LEU A 53 -4.98 9.51 -1.02
N GLY A 54 -5.39 10.45 -1.86
CA GLY A 54 -6.61 10.31 -2.66
C GLY A 54 -6.54 9.13 -3.63
N ALA A 55 -5.41 8.97 -4.32
CA ALA A 55 -5.20 7.84 -5.22
C ALA A 55 -5.23 6.50 -4.46
N PHE A 56 -4.59 6.45 -3.30
CA PHE A 56 -4.63 5.28 -2.42
C PHE A 56 -6.07 4.92 -2.07
N ASP A 57 -6.86 5.89 -1.60
CA ASP A 57 -8.24 5.66 -1.21
C ASP A 57 -9.11 5.20 -2.39
N SER A 58 -8.88 5.77 -3.56
CA SER A 58 -9.65 5.43 -4.78
C SER A 58 -9.37 4.02 -5.29
N HIS A 59 -8.20 3.47 -4.99
CA HIS A 59 -7.77 2.15 -5.46
C HIS A 59 -7.55 1.17 -4.32
N LEU A 60 -8.22 1.40 -3.18
CA LEU A 60 -7.99 0.67 -1.95
C LEU A 60 -8.15 -0.84 -2.09
N GLU A 61 -9.21 -1.31 -2.75
CA GLU A 61 -9.46 -2.74 -2.90
C GLU A 61 -8.34 -3.43 -3.69
N LYS A 62 -7.89 -2.80 -4.76
CA LYS A 62 -6.81 -3.34 -5.58
C LYS A 62 -5.49 -3.35 -4.82
N ILE A 63 -5.23 -2.30 -4.04
CA ILE A 63 -4.02 -2.22 -3.21
C ILE A 63 -4.04 -3.31 -2.15
N HIS A 64 -5.17 -3.53 -1.48
CA HIS A 64 -5.31 -4.59 -0.47
C HIS A 64 -5.13 -5.98 -1.08
N ALA A 65 -5.71 -6.24 -2.26
CA ALA A 65 -5.57 -7.52 -2.95
C ALA A 65 -4.10 -7.76 -3.33
N THR A 66 -3.40 -6.75 -3.80
CA THR A 66 -1.98 -6.83 -4.15
C THR A 66 -1.13 -7.05 -2.90
N ALA A 67 -1.44 -6.35 -1.81
CA ALA A 67 -0.76 -6.54 -0.53
C ALA A 67 -0.87 -7.99 -0.04
N ALA A 68 -2.06 -8.58 -0.12
CA ALA A 68 -2.27 -9.97 0.26
C ALA A 68 -1.43 -10.93 -0.59
N LYS A 69 -1.31 -10.65 -1.89
CA LYS A 69 -0.51 -11.45 -2.80
C LYS A 69 0.98 -11.36 -2.46
N VAL A 70 1.48 -10.15 -2.23
CA VAL A 70 2.89 -9.93 -1.88
C VAL A 70 3.21 -10.56 -0.52
N TYR A 71 2.32 -10.43 0.44
CA TYR A 71 2.45 -11.04 1.76
C TYR A 71 2.57 -12.57 1.65
N GLY A 72 1.80 -13.19 0.76
CA GLY A 72 1.81 -14.63 0.55
C GLY A 72 3.11 -15.18 -0.03
N ARG A 73 3.98 -14.32 -0.59
CA ARG A 73 5.27 -14.75 -1.16
C ARG A 73 6.35 -15.02 -0.13
N GLY A 74 6.17 -14.57 1.11
CA GLY A 74 7.13 -14.78 2.18
C GLY A 74 7.02 -13.72 3.25
N ARG A 75 7.44 -14.05 4.46
CA ARG A 75 7.38 -13.13 5.59
C ARG A 75 8.59 -12.22 5.62
N LYS A 76 8.32 -10.93 5.86
CA LYS A 76 9.34 -9.88 5.96
C LYS A 76 8.95 -8.93 7.09
N GLY A 77 9.86 -8.04 7.47
CA GLY A 77 9.57 -6.99 8.44
C GLY A 77 8.61 -5.94 7.89
N SER A 78 8.73 -5.65 6.60
CA SER A 78 7.82 -4.77 5.88
C SER A 78 7.74 -5.20 4.42
N TYR A 79 6.75 -4.70 3.70
CA TYR A 79 6.46 -5.11 2.33
C TYR A 79 6.35 -3.88 1.43
N ASP A 80 7.04 -3.91 0.30
CA ASP A 80 6.98 -2.84 -0.69
C ASP A 80 6.10 -3.26 -1.85
N LEU A 81 5.08 -2.47 -2.15
CA LEU A 81 4.23 -2.66 -3.32
C LEU A 81 4.72 -1.71 -4.40
N ARG A 82 5.29 -2.29 -5.45
CA ARG A 82 5.93 -1.56 -6.54
C ARG A 82 5.08 -1.65 -7.81
N PRO A 83 5.38 -0.83 -8.83
CA PRO A 83 4.60 -0.90 -10.08
C PRO A 83 4.49 -2.31 -10.66
N ALA A 84 5.55 -3.11 -10.55
CA ALA A 84 5.56 -4.48 -11.07
C ALA A 84 4.57 -5.41 -10.36
N ASP A 85 4.10 -5.05 -9.18
CA ASP A 85 3.14 -5.86 -8.42
C ASP A 85 1.69 -5.63 -8.86
N PHE A 86 1.45 -4.60 -9.66
CA PHE A 86 0.11 -4.21 -10.11
C PHE A 86 -0.16 -4.51 -11.57
#